data_515f6791b6ea05311b2d9136134e1c47
#
_entry.id   515f6791b6ea05311b2d9136134e1c47
#
_cell.length_a   1.000
_cell.length_b   1.000
_cell.length_c   1.000
_cell.angle_alpha   90.00
_cell.angle_beta   90.00
_cell.angle_gamma   90.00
#
_symmetry.space_group_name_H-M   'P 1'
#
loop_
_entity.id
_entity.type
_entity.pdbx_description
1 polymer ?
#
loop_
_entity_poly.entity_id
_entity_poly.type
_entity_poly.pdbx_seq_one_letter_code
_entity_poly.pdbx_strand_id
1 'polypeptide(L)'
;MKSYLSLIPLSAKVRRRQNRMTILCIVLAVFLVTAVFSMADMAIRMETSNQLNKNGNWHIMVKDISPETAAELAAQEDVAAFSAYSDINASLTENYFAGDKRAALVGADDAILQIFPGMQCSTAPADGEVLVTANIRDRLDVTVGTAIPLTLPDGQTISLTVAGFNEDTSDANQYDAVVLVMNRSTFSQIAAQVEESFETQYFIQFKPRTNLRQSIVNIENKYGISEEKISENTYLMALNASSNNDYIVGLYAVAAVLAGMVVLAGIFMITGSINSNVAQRTSYYGMLRCLGAGKNQVRMLVRLEALFWCKTAVPACLLYTSDAADDRISV
;
A
#
# COMPACT_ATOMS: atom_id res chain seq x y z
N MET A 1 -40.25 43.48 5.25
CA MET A 1 -39.15 42.50 4.98
C MET A 1 -39.36 41.34 5.91
N LYS A 2 -39.63 40.14 5.40
CA LYS A 2 -40.00 38.96 6.24
C LYS A 2 -38.85 38.39 7.07
N SER A 3 -37.57 38.68 6.73
CA SER A 3 -36.39 38.30 7.51
C SER A 3 -35.15 38.98 6.92
N TYR A 4 -34.17 39.38 7.77
CA TYR A 4 -32.88 39.88 7.29
C TYR A 4 -32.08 38.79 6.52
N LEU A 5 -32.43 37.52 6.65
CA LEU A 5 -31.83 36.40 5.91
C LEU A 5 -32.17 36.47 4.40
N SER A 6 -33.24 37.11 4.00
CA SER A 6 -33.57 37.31 2.57
C SER A 6 -32.62 38.25 1.84
N LEU A 7 -31.76 38.97 2.58
CA LEU A 7 -30.72 39.84 2.03
C LEU A 7 -29.55 39.02 1.42
N ILE A 8 -29.33 37.80 1.87
CA ILE A 8 -28.20 36.96 1.43
C ILE A 8 -28.27 36.68 -0.08
N PRO A 9 -29.35 36.10 -0.63
CA PRO A 9 -29.44 35.81 -2.06
C PRO A 9 -29.51 37.11 -2.88
N LEU A 10 -30.09 38.19 -2.34
CA LEU A 10 -30.14 39.48 -3.02
C LEU A 10 -28.76 40.11 -3.13
N SER A 11 -27.96 40.16 -2.06
CA SER A 11 -26.59 40.66 -2.06
C SER A 11 -25.70 39.83 -2.99
N ALA A 12 -25.90 38.51 -3.04
CA ALA A 12 -25.20 37.60 -3.94
C ALA A 12 -25.47 37.91 -5.42
N LYS A 13 -26.72 38.30 -5.77
CA LYS A 13 -27.11 38.63 -7.11
C LYS A 13 -26.57 40.00 -7.58
N VAL A 14 -26.60 41.00 -6.73
CA VAL A 14 -26.15 42.37 -7.06
C VAL A 14 -24.63 42.44 -7.25
N ARG A 15 -23.84 41.66 -6.48
CA ARG A 15 -22.35 41.70 -6.48
C ARG A 15 -21.72 40.45 -7.06
N ARG A 16 -22.25 39.95 -8.17
CA ARG A 16 -21.78 38.68 -8.78
C ARG A 16 -20.28 38.61 -9.02
N ARG A 17 -19.64 39.70 -9.48
CA ARG A 17 -18.19 39.72 -9.80
C ARG A 17 -17.33 39.51 -8.56
N GLN A 18 -17.63 40.20 -7.46
CA GLN A 18 -16.85 40.07 -6.19
C GLN A 18 -17.07 38.68 -5.55
N ASN A 19 -18.32 38.19 -5.53
CA ASN A 19 -18.64 36.88 -4.99
C ASN A 19 -17.97 35.76 -5.79
N ARG A 20 -17.89 35.88 -7.12
CA ARG A 20 -17.17 34.91 -7.97
C ARG A 20 -15.71 34.86 -7.63
N MET A 21 -15.04 35.98 -7.38
CA MET A 21 -13.63 36.02 -6.97
C MET A 21 -13.43 35.33 -5.61
N THR A 22 -14.30 35.60 -4.62
CA THR A 22 -14.22 34.94 -3.30
C THR A 22 -14.48 33.45 -3.41
N ILE A 23 -15.50 33.02 -4.19
CA ILE A 23 -15.78 31.60 -4.42
C ILE A 23 -14.60 30.93 -5.11
N LEU A 24 -14.01 31.59 -6.12
CA LEU A 24 -12.82 31.04 -6.81
C LEU A 24 -11.64 30.86 -5.85
N CYS A 25 -11.36 31.83 -4.97
CA CYS A 25 -10.32 31.70 -3.95
C CYS A 25 -10.59 30.55 -2.98
N ILE A 26 -11.86 30.37 -2.56
CA ILE A 26 -12.24 29.24 -1.69
C ILE A 26 -12.08 27.92 -2.44
N VAL A 27 -12.52 27.84 -3.71
CA VAL A 27 -12.35 26.67 -4.57
C VAL A 27 -10.88 26.31 -4.71
N LEU A 28 -10.02 27.27 -5.03
CA LEU A 28 -8.58 27.05 -5.17
C LEU A 28 -7.94 26.58 -3.86
N ALA A 29 -8.34 27.16 -2.71
CA ALA A 29 -7.82 26.76 -1.41
C ALA A 29 -8.21 25.32 -1.05
N VAL A 30 -9.49 24.98 -1.22
CA VAL A 30 -10.00 23.62 -0.95
C VAL A 30 -9.38 22.63 -1.93
N PHE A 31 -9.31 22.98 -3.22
CA PHE A 31 -8.67 22.15 -4.25
C PHE A 31 -7.20 21.86 -3.91
N LEU A 32 -6.43 22.87 -3.50
CA LEU A 32 -5.02 22.68 -3.14
C LEU A 32 -4.86 21.72 -1.96
N VAL A 33 -5.66 21.90 -0.91
CA VAL A 33 -5.61 21.01 0.27
C VAL A 33 -6.03 19.60 -0.13
N THR A 34 -7.15 19.42 -0.82
CA THR A 34 -7.62 18.09 -1.22
C THR A 34 -6.67 17.42 -2.22
N ALA A 35 -6.09 18.16 -3.17
CA ALA A 35 -5.14 17.63 -4.13
C ALA A 35 -3.87 17.10 -3.43
N VAL A 36 -3.31 17.84 -2.46
CA VAL A 36 -2.13 17.39 -1.70
C VAL A 36 -2.43 16.10 -0.94
N PHE A 37 -3.57 16.01 -0.23
CA PHE A 37 -3.95 14.80 0.48
C PHE A 37 -4.26 13.62 -0.45
N SER A 38 -4.92 13.87 -1.59
CA SER A 38 -5.17 12.82 -2.59
C SER A 38 -3.88 12.30 -3.22
N MET A 39 -2.91 13.18 -3.52
CA MET A 39 -1.60 12.76 -4.01
C MET A 39 -0.84 11.95 -2.97
N ALA A 40 -0.92 12.32 -1.69
CA ALA A 40 -0.29 11.56 -0.61
C ALA A 40 -0.93 10.17 -0.45
N ASP A 41 -2.26 10.06 -0.47
CA ASP A 41 -2.97 8.77 -0.41
C ASP A 41 -2.62 7.89 -1.62
N MET A 42 -2.58 8.47 -2.83
CA MET A 42 -2.19 7.76 -4.04
C MET A 42 -0.74 7.24 -3.95
N ALA A 43 0.19 8.06 -3.46
CA ALA A 43 1.59 7.66 -3.30
C ALA A 43 1.73 6.50 -2.29
N ILE A 44 1.00 6.55 -1.16
CA ILE A 44 0.98 5.48 -0.16
C ILE A 44 0.41 4.19 -0.77
N ARG A 45 -0.70 4.26 -1.51
CA ARG A 45 -1.31 3.09 -2.16
C ARG A 45 -0.39 2.48 -3.20
N MET A 46 0.23 3.32 -4.04
CA MET A 46 1.20 2.87 -5.04
C MET A 46 2.40 2.18 -4.38
N GLU A 47 2.95 2.79 -3.33
CA GLU A 47 4.07 2.20 -2.59
C GLU A 47 3.65 0.90 -1.91
N THR A 48 2.46 0.85 -1.29
CA THR A 48 1.93 -0.38 -0.71
C THR A 48 1.81 -1.48 -1.76
N SER A 49 1.26 -1.18 -2.92
CA SER A 49 1.14 -2.16 -4.02
C SER A 49 2.51 -2.66 -4.49
N ASN A 50 3.47 -1.74 -4.66
CA ASN A 50 4.84 -2.10 -5.04
C ASN A 50 5.51 -3.00 -3.99
N GLN A 51 5.34 -2.66 -2.70
CA GLN A 51 5.91 -3.45 -1.62
C GLN A 51 5.26 -4.84 -1.49
N LEU A 52 3.93 -4.92 -1.65
CA LEU A 52 3.22 -6.20 -1.67
C LEU A 52 3.68 -7.10 -2.83
N ASN A 53 3.86 -6.52 -4.00
CA ASN A 53 4.31 -7.27 -5.19
C ASN A 53 5.77 -7.72 -5.04
N LYS A 54 6.65 -6.85 -4.50
CA LYS A 54 8.09 -7.12 -4.40
C LYS A 54 8.45 -7.98 -3.19
N ASN A 55 7.91 -7.64 -2.02
CA ASN A 55 8.31 -8.24 -0.74
C ASN A 55 7.26 -9.21 -0.17
N GLY A 56 6.10 -9.33 -0.79
CA GLY A 56 5.01 -10.20 -0.34
C GLY A 56 4.10 -9.56 0.72
N ASN A 57 2.98 -10.21 0.97
CA ASN A 57 1.92 -9.79 1.89
C ASN A 57 1.98 -10.55 3.23
N TRP A 58 3.16 -10.91 3.67
CA TRP A 58 3.38 -11.49 4.99
C TRP A 58 3.67 -10.41 6.03
N HIS A 59 3.33 -10.68 7.28
CA HIS A 59 3.60 -9.76 8.39
C HIS A 59 4.83 -10.17 9.18
N ILE A 60 4.97 -11.47 9.46
CA ILE A 60 6.15 -12.05 10.11
C ILE A 60 6.62 -13.30 9.37
N MET A 61 7.91 -13.56 9.47
CA MET A 61 8.54 -14.80 9.07
C MET A 61 9.20 -15.40 10.29
N VAL A 62 8.94 -16.69 10.53
CA VAL A 62 9.49 -17.45 11.67
C VAL A 62 10.39 -18.55 11.14
N LYS A 63 11.56 -18.72 11.73
CA LYS A 63 12.52 -19.75 11.36
C LYS A 63 12.88 -20.63 12.55
N ASP A 64 13.44 -21.79 12.25
CA ASP A 64 13.99 -22.73 13.25
C ASP A 64 12.96 -23.08 14.35
N ILE A 65 11.77 -23.51 13.91
CA ILE A 65 10.71 -24.04 14.78
C ILE A 65 10.36 -25.48 14.38
N SER A 66 9.79 -26.24 15.33
CA SER A 66 9.39 -27.63 15.06
C SER A 66 8.16 -27.68 14.13
N PRO A 67 7.98 -28.77 13.37
CA PRO A 67 6.80 -28.96 12.53
C PRO A 67 5.49 -28.89 13.33
N GLU A 68 5.49 -29.35 14.58
CA GLU A 68 4.34 -29.30 15.47
C GLU A 68 3.97 -27.85 15.82
N THR A 69 4.97 -27.04 16.17
CA THR A 69 4.79 -25.60 16.42
C THR A 69 4.30 -24.88 15.17
N ALA A 70 4.85 -25.22 14.00
CA ALA A 70 4.41 -24.65 12.73
C ALA A 70 2.94 -24.97 12.45
N ALA A 71 2.50 -26.21 12.68
CA ALA A 71 1.09 -26.62 12.51
C ALA A 71 0.15 -25.88 13.49
N GLU A 72 0.57 -25.68 14.75
CA GLU A 72 -0.21 -24.91 15.71
C GLU A 72 -0.30 -23.42 15.33
N LEU A 73 0.78 -22.83 14.82
CA LEU A 73 0.78 -21.46 14.33
C LEU A 73 -0.15 -21.29 13.12
N ALA A 74 -0.11 -22.24 12.18
CA ALA A 74 -1.00 -22.23 11.02
C ALA A 74 -2.50 -22.34 11.41
N ALA A 75 -2.80 -22.99 12.53
CA ALA A 75 -4.17 -23.20 13.01
C ALA A 75 -4.70 -22.02 13.87
N GLN A 76 -3.91 -20.97 14.10
CA GLN A 76 -4.36 -19.83 14.92
C GLN A 76 -5.50 -19.06 14.23
N GLU A 77 -6.46 -18.60 15.03
CA GLU A 77 -7.67 -17.95 14.52
C GLU A 77 -7.38 -16.63 13.80
N ASP A 78 -6.33 -15.91 14.17
CA ASP A 78 -5.94 -14.63 13.61
C ASP A 78 -5.03 -14.76 12.37
N VAL A 79 -4.60 -15.97 12.00
CA VAL A 79 -3.82 -16.24 10.80
C VAL A 79 -4.74 -16.31 9.58
N ALA A 80 -4.39 -15.58 8.51
CA ALA A 80 -5.08 -15.57 7.22
C ALA A 80 -4.44 -16.50 6.21
N ALA A 81 -3.09 -16.51 6.14
CA ALA A 81 -2.32 -17.42 5.33
C ALA A 81 -1.03 -17.81 6.07
N PHE A 82 -0.60 -19.02 5.82
CA PHE A 82 0.62 -19.60 6.38
C PHE A 82 1.29 -20.43 5.29
N SER A 83 2.55 -20.18 4.99
CA SER A 83 3.30 -20.97 4.01
C SER A 83 4.67 -21.30 4.52
N ALA A 84 5.02 -22.57 4.44
CA ALA A 84 6.40 -22.98 4.57
C ALA A 84 7.15 -22.63 3.28
N TYR A 85 8.38 -22.16 3.45
CA TYR A 85 9.28 -21.74 2.39
C TYR A 85 10.67 -22.28 2.69
N SER A 86 11.30 -22.84 1.69
CA SER A 86 12.69 -23.28 1.76
C SER A 86 13.38 -22.91 0.47
N ASP A 87 14.65 -22.57 0.53
CA ASP A 87 15.43 -22.26 -0.67
C ASP A 87 16.76 -23.02 -0.70
N ILE A 88 17.24 -23.22 -1.92
CA ILE A 88 18.57 -23.71 -2.23
C ILE A 88 19.19 -22.76 -3.24
N ASN A 89 20.45 -22.42 -3.04
CA ASN A 89 21.21 -21.53 -3.91
C ASN A 89 20.64 -20.13 -4.09
N ALA A 90 19.98 -19.57 -3.07
CA ALA A 90 19.46 -18.21 -3.11
C ALA A 90 20.56 -17.15 -3.35
N SER A 91 21.78 -17.42 -2.90
CA SER A 91 22.96 -16.57 -3.16
C SER A 91 23.60 -16.77 -4.53
N LEU A 92 23.11 -17.71 -5.33
CA LEU A 92 23.62 -18.05 -6.67
C LEU A 92 25.12 -18.41 -6.70
N THR A 93 25.63 -18.95 -5.63
CA THR A 93 27.04 -19.34 -5.49
C THR A 93 27.31 -20.75 -6.03
N GLU A 94 26.31 -21.63 -5.97
CA GLU A 94 26.40 -23.02 -6.39
C GLU A 94 26.07 -23.17 -7.89
N ASN A 95 26.45 -24.30 -8.47
CA ASN A 95 26.32 -24.59 -9.90
C ASN A 95 24.98 -25.23 -10.26
N TYR A 96 23.87 -24.56 -9.89
CA TYR A 96 22.55 -24.91 -10.40
C TYR A 96 22.23 -24.10 -11.65
N PHE A 97 21.78 -24.76 -12.72
CA PHE A 97 21.47 -24.09 -13.98
C PHE A 97 20.13 -24.56 -14.54
N ALA A 98 19.32 -23.60 -14.99
CA ALA A 98 18.16 -23.83 -15.83
C ALA A 98 18.46 -23.32 -17.23
N GLY A 99 18.75 -24.24 -18.15
CA GLY A 99 19.32 -23.88 -19.44
C GLY A 99 20.73 -23.28 -19.28
N ASP A 100 20.92 -22.03 -19.72
CA ASP A 100 22.19 -21.29 -19.63
C ASP A 100 22.26 -20.34 -18.41
N LYS A 101 21.21 -20.29 -17.60
CA LYS A 101 21.07 -19.37 -16.47
C LYS A 101 21.30 -20.06 -15.14
N ARG A 102 21.94 -19.35 -14.21
CA ARG A 102 22.00 -19.79 -12.82
C ARG A 102 20.61 -19.86 -12.21
N ALA A 103 20.34 -20.89 -11.47
CA ALA A 103 19.03 -21.15 -10.87
C ALA A 103 19.08 -21.11 -9.36
N ALA A 104 18.12 -20.41 -8.76
CA ALA A 104 17.74 -20.54 -7.36
C ALA A 104 16.47 -21.41 -7.27
N LEU A 105 16.45 -22.34 -6.34
CA LEU A 105 15.35 -23.26 -6.14
C LEU A 105 14.56 -22.85 -4.90
N VAL A 106 13.25 -22.82 -5.01
CA VAL A 106 12.33 -22.50 -3.93
C VAL A 106 11.30 -23.60 -3.80
N GLY A 107 11.19 -24.18 -2.61
CA GLY A 107 10.15 -25.12 -2.22
C GLY A 107 9.14 -24.44 -1.30
N ALA A 108 7.86 -24.41 -1.69
CA ALA A 108 6.83 -23.75 -0.92
C ALA A 108 5.48 -24.49 -0.96
N ASP A 109 4.61 -24.15 0.00
CA ASP A 109 3.22 -24.60 0.01
C ASP A 109 2.36 -23.73 -0.93
N ASP A 110 1.16 -24.18 -1.29
CA ASP A 110 0.25 -23.48 -2.19
C ASP A 110 -0.12 -22.07 -1.74
N ALA A 111 -0.13 -21.82 -0.42
CA ALA A 111 -0.40 -20.52 0.16
C ALA A 111 0.66 -19.47 -0.21
N ILE A 112 1.80 -19.84 -0.78
CA ILE A 112 2.84 -18.93 -1.23
C ILE A 112 2.31 -17.92 -2.25
N LEU A 113 1.39 -18.33 -3.13
CA LEU A 113 0.79 -17.45 -4.13
C LEU A 113 -0.07 -16.34 -3.53
N GLN A 114 -0.69 -16.60 -2.37
CA GLN A 114 -1.42 -15.58 -1.60
C GLN A 114 -0.45 -14.64 -0.88
N ILE A 115 0.64 -15.18 -0.38
CA ILE A 115 1.66 -14.43 0.38
C ILE A 115 2.51 -13.56 -0.55
N PHE A 116 2.80 -14.03 -1.76
CA PHE A 116 3.58 -13.29 -2.77
C PHE A 116 2.73 -13.02 -4.02
N PRO A 117 1.80 -12.06 -3.95
CA PRO A 117 0.90 -11.75 -5.08
C PRO A 117 1.64 -11.24 -6.33
N GLY A 118 2.88 -10.74 -6.19
CA GLY A 118 3.73 -10.33 -7.31
C GLY A 118 4.07 -11.47 -8.26
N MET A 119 3.95 -12.74 -7.83
CA MET A 119 4.13 -13.89 -8.72
C MET A 119 3.07 -13.96 -9.82
N GLN A 120 1.89 -13.39 -9.61
CA GLN A 120 0.76 -13.33 -10.55
C GLN A 120 0.38 -14.70 -11.16
N CYS A 121 0.61 -15.78 -10.42
CA CYS A 121 0.27 -17.14 -10.81
C CYS A 121 -1.09 -17.53 -10.24
N SER A 122 -1.90 -18.24 -11.03
CA SER A 122 -3.22 -18.71 -10.63
C SER A 122 -3.23 -20.11 -10.02
N THR A 123 -2.19 -20.89 -10.28
CA THR A 123 -2.15 -22.30 -9.91
C THR A 123 -0.79 -22.65 -9.30
N ALA A 124 -0.81 -23.34 -8.17
CA ALA A 124 0.39 -23.88 -7.55
C ALA A 124 0.93 -25.05 -8.39
N PRO A 125 2.26 -25.25 -8.46
CA PRO A 125 2.86 -26.34 -9.23
C PRO A 125 2.59 -27.69 -8.57
N ALA A 126 2.26 -28.69 -9.37
CA ALA A 126 2.13 -30.09 -8.95
C ALA A 126 3.52 -30.75 -8.82
N ASP A 127 3.55 -32.04 -8.44
CA ASP A 127 4.80 -32.79 -8.37
C ASP A 127 5.50 -32.83 -9.75
N GLY A 128 6.78 -32.49 -9.76
CA GLY A 128 7.57 -32.39 -10.99
C GLY A 128 7.32 -31.13 -11.83
N GLU A 129 6.46 -30.24 -11.35
CA GLU A 129 6.18 -28.96 -12.01
C GLU A 129 6.86 -27.78 -11.29
N VAL A 130 7.09 -26.70 -12.05
CA VAL A 130 7.70 -25.48 -11.54
C VAL A 130 7.03 -24.23 -12.09
N LEU A 131 6.99 -23.18 -11.26
CA LEU A 131 6.81 -21.82 -11.72
C LEU A 131 8.19 -21.23 -11.99
N VAL A 132 8.35 -20.58 -13.12
CA VAL A 132 9.64 -20.05 -13.58
C VAL A 132 9.55 -18.54 -13.70
N THR A 133 10.59 -17.81 -13.31
CA THR A 133 10.59 -16.36 -13.51
C THR A 133 10.51 -16.01 -15.00
N ALA A 134 9.62 -15.07 -15.34
CA ALA A 134 9.22 -14.76 -16.72
C ALA A 134 10.37 -14.19 -17.60
N ASN A 135 11.49 -13.79 -16.98
CA ASN A 135 12.66 -13.27 -17.68
C ASN A 135 13.31 -14.25 -18.69
N ILE A 136 13.02 -15.55 -18.58
CA ILE A 136 13.53 -16.54 -19.54
C ILE A 136 12.53 -16.91 -20.63
N ARG A 137 11.27 -16.46 -20.56
CA ARG A 137 10.20 -16.81 -21.51
C ARG A 137 10.61 -16.60 -22.95
N ASP A 138 11.09 -15.41 -23.26
CA ASP A 138 11.44 -15.03 -24.62
C ASP A 138 12.83 -15.55 -25.06
N ARG A 139 13.72 -15.82 -24.10
CA ARG A 139 15.10 -16.27 -24.38
C ARG A 139 15.21 -17.74 -24.71
N LEU A 140 14.45 -18.57 -24.02
CA LEU A 140 14.51 -20.01 -24.15
C LEU A 140 13.27 -20.59 -24.89
N ASP A 141 12.41 -19.70 -25.41
CA ASP A 141 11.13 -20.08 -26.06
C ASP A 141 10.29 -21.04 -25.19
N VAL A 142 10.26 -20.75 -23.90
CA VAL A 142 9.61 -21.58 -22.88
C VAL A 142 8.15 -21.19 -22.74
N THR A 143 7.27 -22.17 -22.84
CA THR A 143 5.83 -22.02 -22.62
C THR A 143 5.33 -22.95 -21.52
N VAL A 144 4.13 -22.71 -21.01
CA VAL A 144 3.48 -23.62 -20.07
C VAL A 144 3.37 -25.03 -20.69
N GLY A 145 3.75 -26.05 -19.94
CA GLY A 145 3.85 -27.43 -20.40
C GLY A 145 5.20 -27.81 -21.02
N THR A 146 6.12 -26.84 -21.23
CA THR A 146 7.48 -27.14 -21.72
C THR A 146 8.33 -27.76 -20.61
N ALA A 147 9.15 -28.74 -20.94
CA ALA A 147 10.14 -29.30 -20.04
C ALA A 147 11.41 -28.43 -20.00
N ILE A 148 11.84 -28.03 -18.81
CA ILE A 148 13.10 -27.30 -18.59
C ILE A 148 14.10 -28.24 -17.93
N PRO A 149 15.34 -28.35 -18.46
CA PRO A 149 16.42 -29.07 -17.81
C PRO A 149 16.97 -28.27 -16.64
N LEU A 150 16.94 -28.83 -15.43
CA LEU A 150 17.65 -28.32 -14.27
C LEU A 150 18.93 -29.12 -14.10
N THR A 151 20.08 -28.51 -14.29
CA THR A 151 21.39 -29.11 -14.07
C THR A 151 21.80 -28.86 -12.63
N LEU A 152 22.11 -29.91 -11.90
CA LEU A 152 22.56 -29.92 -10.51
C LEU A 152 24.10 -29.76 -10.40
N PRO A 153 24.64 -29.42 -9.22
CA PRO A 153 26.07 -29.24 -9.02
C PRO A 153 26.94 -30.46 -9.36
N ASP A 154 26.39 -31.67 -9.25
CA ASP A 154 27.04 -32.94 -9.59
C ASP A 154 27.02 -33.25 -11.10
N GLY A 155 26.42 -32.37 -11.92
CA GLY A 155 26.26 -32.53 -13.35
C GLY A 155 25.05 -33.37 -13.80
N GLN A 156 24.27 -33.91 -12.88
CA GLN A 156 23.02 -34.55 -13.21
C GLN A 156 22.01 -33.54 -13.72
N THR A 157 21.08 -33.98 -14.58
CA THR A 157 20.02 -33.12 -15.12
C THR A 157 18.67 -33.73 -14.82
N ILE A 158 17.80 -32.93 -14.23
CA ILE A 158 16.41 -33.26 -13.91
C ILE A 158 15.51 -32.48 -14.88
N SER A 159 14.50 -33.12 -15.42
CA SER A 159 13.52 -32.43 -16.28
C SER A 159 12.32 -32.01 -15.44
N LEU A 160 12.01 -30.71 -15.42
CA LEU A 160 10.88 -30.15 -14.71
C LEU A 160 9.92 -29.52 -15.72
N THR A 161 8.61 -29.67 -15.50
CA THR A 161 7.58 -29.12 -16.39
C THR A 161 7.16 -27.72 -15.93
N VAL A 162 7.08 -26.77 -16.84
CA VAL A 162 6.63 -25.41 -16.54
C VAL A 162 5.12 -25.38 -16.33
N ALA A 163 4.68 -25.13 -15.12
CA ALA A 163 3.27 -24.94 -14.77
C ALA A 163 2.79 -23.48 -15.00
N GLY A 164 3.71 -22.52 -14.93
CA GLY A 164 3.38 -21.12 -15.08
C GLY A 164 4.61 -20.22 -14.95
N PHE A 165 4.38 -18.91 -15.03
CA PHE A 165 5.45 -17.93 -14.90
C PHE A 165 5.24 -17.05 -13.67
N ASN A 166 6.32 -16.81 -12.95
CA ASN A 166 6.39 -15.77 -11.94
C ASN A 166 6.74 -14.45 -12.64
N GLU A 167 5.80 -13.51 -12.68
CA GLU A 167 5.96 -12.22 -13.35
C GLU A 167 6.85 -11.24 -12.56
N ASP A 168 7.11 -11.49 -11.29
CA ASP A 168 8.14 -10.73 -10.56
C ASP A 168 9.53 -11.21 -10.96
N THR A 169 10.15 -10.44 -11.83
CA THR A 169 11.48 -10.74 -12.40
C THR A 169 12.56 -9.79 -11.92
N SER A 170 12.27 -8.92 -10.95
CA SER A 170 13.18 -7.85 -10.52
C SER A 170 14.54 -8.38 -10.07
N ASP A 171 14.56 -9.33 -9.15
CA ASP A 171 15.79 -9.91 -8.64
C ASP A 171 16.44 -10.87 -9.66
N ALA A 172 15.63 -11.65 -10.37
CA ALA A 172 16.12 -12.53 -11.44
C ALA A 172 16.86 -11.78 -12.54
N ASN A 173 16.36 -10.62 -12.94
CA ASN A 173 17.01 -9.76 -13.92
C ASN A 173 18.28 -9.09 -13.38
N GLN A 174 18.25 -8.67 -12.10
CA GLN A 174 19.39 -8.02 -11.45
C GLN A 174 20.61 -8.94 -11.40
N TYR A 175 20.39 -10.24 -11.12
CA TYR A 175 21.45 -11.23 -10.96
C TYR A 175 21.65 -12.12 -12.19
N ASP A 176 20.96 -11.84 -13.30
CA ASP A 176 20.96 -12.66 -14.53
C ASP A 176 20.69 -14.15 -14.24
N ALA A 177 19.71 -14.39 -13.39
CA ALA A 177 19.39 -15.70 -12.84
C ALA A 177 17.91 -16.08 -13.13
N VAL A 178 17.53 -17.27 -12.73
CA VAL A 178 16.17 -17.80 -12.79
C VAL A 178 15.78 -18.31 -11.41
N VAL A 179 14.57 -18.03 -10.98
CA VAL A 179 14.01 -18.65 -9.75
C VAL A 179 12.99 -19.69 -10.20
N LEU A 180 13.16 -20.90 -9.67
CA LEU A 180 12.28 -22.05 -9.89
C LEU A 180 11.50 -22.29 -8.60
N VAL A 181 10.22 -21.99 -8.60
CA VAL A 181 9.33 -22.25 -7.45
C VAL A 181 8.59 -23.57 -7.69
N MET A 182 8.71 -24.48 -6.77
CA MET A 182 8.11 -25.81 -6.83
C MET A 182 7.41 -26.16 -5.51
N ASN A 183 6.60 -27.22 -5.53
CA ASN A 183 6.01 -27.71 -4.31
C ASN A 183 7.08 -28.37 -3.41
N ARG A 184 6.76 -28.53 -2.12
CA ARG A 184 7.69 -29.07 -1.14
C ARG A 184 8.12 -30.50 -1.41
N SER A 185 7.26 -31.32 -2.04
CA SER A 185 7.57 -32.70 -2.40
C SER A 185 8.72 -32.75 -3.42
N THR A 186 8.57 -32.05 -4.53
CA THR A 186 9.61 -31.96 -5.58
C THR A 186 10.89 -31.33 -5.05
N PHE A 187 10.80 -30.27 -4.26
CA PHE A 187 11.95 -29.61 -3.66
C PHE A 187 12.75 -30.55 -2.74
N SER A 188 12.05 -31.27 -1.85
CA SER A 188 12.70 -32.22 -0.93
C SER A 188 13.37 -33.39 -1.66
N GLN A 189 12.79 -33.86 -2.77
CA GLN A 189 13.40 -34.88 -3.61
C GLN A 189 14.70 -34.39 -4.24
N ILE A 190 14.73 -33.17 -4.76
CA ILE A 190 15.94 -32.56 -5.32
C ILE A 190 17.00 -32.34 -4.25
N ALA A 191 16.62 -31.78 -3.11
CA ALA A 191 17.54 -31.56 -1.98
C ALA A 191 18.19 -32.88 -1.50
N ALA A 192 17.40 -33.96 -1.43
CA ALA A 192 17.92 -35.27 -1.05
C ALA A 192 18.89 -35.87 -2.09
N GLN A 193 18.72 -35.56 -3.37
CA GLN A 193 19.65 -36.03 -4.43
C GLN A 193 21.02 -35.34 -4.34
N VAL A 194 21.06 -34.08 -3.94
CA VAL A 194 22.31 -33.30 -3.85
C VAL A 194 22.90 -33.31 -2.43
N GLU A 195 22.27 -34.04 -1.50
CA GLU A 195 22.67 -34.12 -0.07
C GLU A 195 22.76 -32.72 0.59
N GLU A 196 21.96 -31.75 0.11
CA GLU A 196 22.01 -30.39 0.59
C GLU A 196 21.03 -30.19 1.76
N SER A 197 21.52 -29.51 2.80
CA SER A 197 20.70 -29.09 3.94
C SER A 197 20.04 -27.75 3.64
N PHE A 198 18.79 -27.62 3.99
CA PHE A 198 18.04 -26.36 3.84
C PHE A 198 17.29 -26.02 5.13
N GLU A 199 17.13 -24.73 5.37
CA GLU A 199 16.27 -24.25 6.43
C GLU A 199 14.85 -24.02 5.92
N THR A 200 13.87 -24.35 6.76
CA THR A 200 12.47 -24.00 6.47
C THR A 200 12.09 -22.75 7.23
N GLN A 201 11.64 -21.76 6.52
CA GLN A 201 11.09 -20.51 7.02
C GLN A 201 9.56 -20.56 6.86
N TYR A 202 8.85 -19.92 7.77
CA TYR A 202 7.39 -19.91 7.77
C TYR A 202 6.89 -18.49 7.66
N PHE A 203 6.30 -18.14 6.52
CA PHE A 203 5.68 -16.85 6.30
C PHE A 203 4.24 -16.83 6.82
N ILE A 204 3.92 -15.84 7.63
CA ILE A 204 2.62 -15.70 8.28
C ILE A 204 1.98 -14.38 7.89
N GLN A 205 0.76 -14.47 7.34
CA GLN A 205 -0.11 -13.36 7.08
C GLN A 205 -1.26 -13.38 8.10
N PHE A 206 -1.43 -12.30 8.86
CA PHE A 206 -2.57 -12.14 9.77
C PHE A 206 -3.79 -11.57 9.08
N LYS A 207 -4.96 -11.83 9.64
CA LYS A 207 -6.23 -11.28 9.16
C LYS A 207 -6.28 -9.75 9.29
N PRO A 208 -7.04 -9.06 8.45
CA PRO A 208 -7.26 -7.63 8.56
C PRO A 208 -7.75 -7.23 9.95
N ARG A 209 -7.25 -6.12 10.49
CA ARG A 209 -7.56 -5.56 11.82
C ARG A 209 -7.04 -6.35 13.01
N THR A 210 -6.21 -7.38 12.82
CA THR A 210 -5.49 -8.04 13.92
C THR A 210 -4.51 -7.04 14.55
N ASN A 211 -4.39 -7.06 15.86
CA ASN A 211 -3.35 -6.31 16.56
C ASN A 211 -2.02 -7.06 16.41
N LEU A 212 -1.28 -6.74 15.35
CA LEU A 212 -0.05 -7.44 14.95
C LEU A 212 0.96 -7.53 16.10
N ARG A 213 1.18 -6.43 16.81
CA ARG A 213 2.12 -6.40 17.94
C ARG A 213 1.74 -7.38 19.04
N GLN A 214 0.44 -7.42 19.39
CA GLN A 214 -0.03 -8.33 20.43
C GLN A 214 0.08 -9.78 19.97
N SER A 215 -0.22 -10.07 18.70
CA SER A 215 -0.09 -11.42 18.14
C SER A 215 1.36 -11.88 18.12
N ILE A 216 2.33 -11.01 17.76
CA ILE A 216 3.76 -11.32 17.80
C ILE A 216 4.20 -11.66 19.23
N VAL A 217 3.90 -10.82 20.21
CA VAL A 217 4.21 -11.04 21.63
C VAL A 217 3.56 -12.33 22.16
N ASN A 218 2.35 -12.63 21.74
CA ASN A 218 1.67 -13.87 22.10
C ASN A 218 2.37 -15.11 21.53
N ILE A 219 2.86 -15.03 20.29
CA ILE A 219 3.62 -16.11 19.64
C ILE A 219 4.94 -16.33 20.39
N GLU A 220 5.71 -15.28 20.66
CA GLU A 220 6.96 -15.35 21.42
C GLU A 220 6.76 -16.03 22.77
N ASN A 221 5.76 -15.56 23.54
CA ASN A 221 5.53 -16.08 24.89
C ASN A 221 4.94 -17.49 24.91
N LYS A 222 4.01 -17.79 23.99
CA LYS A 222 3.31 -19.09 23.99
C LYS A 222 4.21 -20.23 23.54
N TYR A 223 5.06 -19.96 22.52
CA TYR A 223 5.91 -21.00 21.92
C TYR A 223 7.38 -20.91 22.33
N GLY A 224 7.74 -19.90 23.13
CA GLY A 224 9.12 -19.69 23.56
C GLY A 224 10.07 -19.36 22.41
N ILE A 225 9.56 -18.72 21.34
CA ILE A 225 10.33 -18.34 20.15
C ILE A 225 11.06 -17.04 20.48
N SER A 226 12.38 -17.03 20.34
CA SER A 226 13.16 -15.81 20.56
C SER A 226 12.94 -14.80 19.43
N GLU A 227 13.03 -13.50 19.75
CA GLU A 227 12.90 -12.40 18.78
C GLU A 227 13.84 -12.57 17.56
N GLU A 228 15.03 -13.15 17.74
CA GLU A 228 16.00 -13.41 16.67
C GLU A 228 15.49 -14.40 15.60
N LYS A 229 14.51 -15.25 15.95
CA LYS A 229 13.88 -16.21 15.06
C LYS A 229 12.66 -15.64 14.33
N ILE A 230 12.22 -14.44 14.69
CA ILE A 230 11.09 -13.74 14.10
C ILE A 230 11.61 -12.55 13.33
N SER A 231 11.33 -12.52 12.05
CA SER A 231 11.60 -11.37 11.19
C SER A 231 10.28 -10.70 10.80
N GLU A 232 10.20 -9.39 10.97
CA GLU A 232 9.03 -8.60 10.59
C GLU A 232 9.17 -8.06 9.16
N ASN A 233 8.08 -8.05 8.40
CA ASN A 233 8.01 -7.30 7.16
C ASN A 233 7.92 -5.81 7.50
N THR A 234 9.06 -5.21 7.78
CA THR A 234 9.19 -3.84 8.27
C THR A 234 8.50 -2.83 7.33
N TYR A 235 8.57 -3.04 6.02
CA TYR A 235 7.94 -2.15 5.04
C TYR A 235 6.41 -2.21 5.12
N LEU A 236 5.84 -3.41 5.12
CA LEU A 236 4.38 -3.59 5.21
C LEU A 236 3.85 -3.09 6.57
N MET A 237 4.55 -3.41 7.65
CA MET A 237 4.18 -2.95 8.99
C MET A 237 4.32 -1.45 9.14
N ALA A 238 5.30 -0.84 8.49
CA ALA A 238 5.46 0.60 8.42
C ALA A 238 4.29 1.28 7.72
N LEU A 239 3.94 0.81 6.53
CA LEU A 239 2.83 1.37 5.74
C LEU A 239 1.48 1.26 6.48
N ASN A 240 1.32 0.24 7.30
CA ASN A 240 0.13 0.04 8.14
C ASN A 240 0.20 0.76 9.51
N ALA A 241 1.21 1.60 9.75
CA ALA A 241 1.47 2.28 11.02
C ALA A 241 1.58 1.31 12.21
N SER A 242 1.96 0.06 11.98
CA SER A 242 2.08 -1.00 12.98
C SER A 242 3.53 -1.27 13.39
N SER A 243 4.48 -0.62 12.73
CA SER A 243 5.91 -0.78 13.02
C SER A 243 6.31 -0.07 14.33
N ASN A 244 7.17 -0.74 15.10
CA ASN A 244 7.83 -0.18 16.29
C ASN A 244 9.14 0.55 15.97
N ASN A 245 9.53 0.59 14.71
CA ASN A 245 10.78 1.22 14.30
C ASN A 245 10.73 2.72 14.54
N ASP A 246 11.59 3.25 15.39
CA ASP A 246 11.67 4.68 15.75
C ASP A 246 11.84 5.59 14.52
N TYR A 247 12.55 5.12 13.50
CA TYR A 247 12.72 5.86 12.25
C TYR A 247 11.38 6.06 11.53
N ILE A 248 10.54 5.03 11.49
CA ILE A 248 9.23 5.07 10.85
C ILE A 248 8.24 5.94 11.63
N VAL A 249 8.24 5.81 12.95
CA VAL A 249 7.46 6.70 13.84
C VAL A 249 7.87 8.16 13.63
N GLY A 250 9.18 8.43 13.50
CA GLY A 250 9.71 9.74 13.18
C GLY A 250 9.23 10.28 11.83
N LEU A 251 9.19 9.42 10.81
CA LEU A 251 8.70 9.79 9.47
C LEU A 251 7.22 10.21 9.49
N TYR A 252 6.37 9.45 10.21
CA TYR A 252 4.96 9.81 10.39
C TYR A 252 4.78 11.12 11.15
N ALA A 253 5.61 11.38 12.16
CA ALA A 253 5.56 12.66 12.88
C ALA A 253 5.87 13.84 11.95
N VAL A 254 6.90 13.73 11.11
CA VAL A 254 7.23 14.76 10.10
C VAL A 254 6.08 14.94 9.10
N ALA A 255 5.51 13.84 8.61
CA ALA A 255 4.37 13.90 7.68
C ALA A 255 3.15 14.57 8.31
N ALA A 256 2.86 14.31 9.59
CA ALA A 256 1.77 14.96 10.33
C ALA A 256 1.99 16.46 10.49
N VAL A 257 3.23 16.90 10.76
CA VAL A 257 3.59 18.34 10.83
C VAL A 257 3.38 19.01 9.47
N LEU A 258 3.84 18.39 8.38
CA LEU A 258 3.66 18.93 7.02
C LEU A 258 2.17 19.02 6.65
N ALA A 259 1.38 17.98 6.93
CA ALA A 259 -0.07 18.00 6.74
C ALA A 259 -0.73 19.13 7.53
N GLY A 260 -0.33 19.33 8.79
CA GLY A 260 -0.78 20.44 9.63
C GLY A 260 -0.48 21.80 9.01
N MET A 261 0.73 22.00 8.46
CA MET A 261 1.10 23.25 7.78
C MET A 261 0.25 23.52 6.53
N VAL A 262 -0.04 22.48 5.74
CA VAL A 262 -0.92 22.60 4.54
C VAL A 262 -2.33 23.01 4.94
N VAL A 263 -2.89 22.41 5.98
CA VAL A 263 -4.21 22.77 6.51
C VAL A 263 -4.23 24.21 7.01
N LEU A 264 -3.21 24.64 7.76
CA LEU A 264 -3.11 26.02 8.25
C LEU A 264 -3.01 27.01 7.08
N ALA A 265 -2.23 26.72 6.06
CA ALA A 265 -2.15 27.56 4.86
C ALA A 265 -3.51 27.71 4.18
N GLY A 266 -4.27 26.61 4.04
CA GLY A 266 -5.64 26.62 3.54
C GLY A 266 -6.58 27.50 4.36
N ILE A 267 -6.52 27.40 5.69
CA ILE A 267 -7.30 28.24 6.62
C ILE A 267 -6.94 29.73 6.44
N PHE A 268 -5.66 30.08 6.37
CA PHE A 268 -5.24 31.47 6.15
C PHE A 268 -5.71 32.00 4.79
N MET A 269 -5.63 31.22 3.72
CA MET A 269 -6.08 31.60 2.40
C MET A 269 -7.61 31.87 2.37
N ILE A 270 -8.41 30.98 2.96
CA ILE A 270 -9.87 31.15 3.06
C ILE A 270 -10.21 32.36 3.92
N THR A 271 -9.59 32.49 5.09
CA THR A 271 -9.83 33.61 6.01
C THR A 271 -9.43 34.94 5.38
N GLY A 272 -8.28 35.02 4.71
CA GLY A 272 -7.83 36.22 3.99
C GLY A 272 -8.81 36.62 2.89
N SER A 273 -9.32 35.67 2.11
CA SER A 273 -10.31 35.92 1.06
C SER A 273 -11.63 36.46 1.62
N ILE A 274 -12.13 35.87 2.72
CA ILE A 274 -13.35 36.33 3.40
C ILE A 274 -13.15 37.72 3.99
N ASN A 275 -12.03 37.98 4.67
CA ASN A 275 -11.73 39.25 5.27
C ASN A 275 -11.60 40.37 4.21
N SER A 276 -10.95 40.11 3.08
CA SER A 276 -10.86 41.03 1.95
C SER A 276 -12.26 41.37 1.41
N ASN A 277 -13.13 40.37 1.26
CA ASN A 277 -14.52 40.62 0.79
C ASN A 277 -15.31 41.47 1.81
N VAL A 278 -15.17 41.17 3.12
CA VAL A 278 -15.82 41.96 4.21
C VAL A 278 -15.31 43.40 4.24
N ALA A 279 -13.99 43.60 4.11
CA ALA A 279 -13.39 44.95 4.10
C ALA A 279 -13.93 45.82 2.95
N GLN A 280 -14.08 45.24 1.76
CA GLN A 280 -14.68 45.93 0.59
C GLN A 280 -16.17 46.30 0.78
N ARG A 281 -16.85 45.71 1.78
CA ARG A 281 -18.27 45.90 2.10
C ARG A 281 -18.50 46.72 3.37
N THR A 282 -17.47 47.34 3.94
CA THR A 282 -17.57 48.07 5.23
C THR A 282 -18.63 49.15 5.18
N SER A 283 -18.72 49.91 4.06
CA SER A 283 -19.74 50.94 3.88
C SER A 283 -21.19 50.37 3.88
N TYR A 284 -21.40 49.23 3.26
CA TYR A 284 -22.69 48.53 3.29
C TYR A 284 -23.10 48.11 4.68
N TYR A 285 -22.20 47.53 5.45
CA TYR A 285 -22.43 47.14 6.85
C TYR A 285 -22.63 48.34 7.76
N GLY A 286 -21.93 49.45 7.46
CA GLY A 286 -22.15 50.73 8.10
C GLY A 286 -23.57 51.26 7.92
N MET A 287 -24.08 51.28 6.67
CA MET A 287 -25.46 51.69 6.38
C MET A 287 -26.49 50.79 7.08
N LEU A 288 -26.29 49.48 7.13
CA LEU A 288 -27.18 48.59 7.89
C LEU A 288 -27.23 48.93 9.38
N ARG A 289 -26.11 49.35 9.96
CA ARG A 289 -26.05 49.78 11.37
C ARG A 289 -26.74 51.13 11.59
N CYS A 290 -26.65 52.04 10.63
CA CYS A 290 -27.41 53.30 10.69
C CYS A 290 -28.92 53.09 10.58
N LEU A 291 -29.34 52.04 9.92
CA LEU A 291 -30.75 51.61 9.85
C LEU A 291 -31.22 50.78 11.06
N GLY A 292 -30.38 50.67 12.11
CA GLY A 292 -30.74 50.03 13.38
C GLY A 292 -30.31 48.55 13.51
N ALA A 293 -29.52 48.01 12.59
CA ALA A 293 -29.00 46.64 12.73
C ALA A 293 -27.98 46.51 13.86
N GLY A 294 -28.21 45.59 14.78
CA GLY A 294 -27.28 45.34 15.88
C GLY A 294 -25.98 44.67 15.41
N LYS A 295 -24.88 44.88 16.18
CA LYS A 295 -23.57 44.29 15.89
C LYS A 295 -23.60 42.78 15.68
N ASN A 296 -24.41 42.06 16.47
CA ASN A 296 -24.55 40.60 16.38
C ASN A 296 -25.30 40.16 15.12
N GLN A 297 -26.26 40.96 14.67
CA GLN A 297 -27.01 40.69 13.43
C GLN A 297 -26.12 40.83 12.20
N VAL A 298 -25.27 41.88 12.15
CA VAL A 298 -24.29 42.06 11.07
C VAL A 298 -23.26 40.93 11.08
N ARG A 299 -22.76 40.53 12.24
CA ARG A 299 -21.82 39.38 12.35
C ARG A 299 -22.46 38.08 11.91
N MET A 300 -23.71 37.84 12.27
CA MET A 300 -24.47 36.65 11.83
C MET A 300 -24.67 36.65 10.32
N LEU A 301 -24.98 37.79 9.73
CA LEU A 301 -25.13 37.94 8.28
C LEU A 301 -23.84 37.57 7.53
N VAL A 302 -22.68 38.07 7.97
CA VAL A 302 -21.37 37.77 7.39
C VAL A 302 -21.06 36.28 7.49
N ARG A 303 -21.32 35.64 8.65
CA ARG A 303 -21.11 34.21 8.82
C ARG A 303 -21.98 33.37 7.88
N LEU A 304 -23.25 33.75 7.71
CA LEU A 304 -24.16 33.03 6.82
C LEU A 304 -23.80 33.21 5.34
N GLU A 305 -23.34 34.42 4.95
CA GLU A 305 -22.80 34.64 3.60
C GLU A 305 -21.56 33.75 3.34
N ALA A 306 -20.62 33.68 4.28
CA ALA A 306 -19.45 32.80 4.17
C ALA A 306 -19.85 31.34 4.03
N LEU A 307 -20.76 30.83 4.86
CA LEU A 307 -21.30 29.48 4.77
C LEU A 307 -22.00 29.20 3.42
N PHE A 308 -22.71 30.19 2.89
CA PHE A 308 -23.35 30.06 1.56
C PHE A 308 -22.31 29.89 0.44
N TRP A 309 -21.17 30.60 0.49
CA TRP A 309 -20.09 30.43 -0.46
C TRP A 309 -19.40 29.07 -0.31
N CYS A 310 -19.14 28.64 0.92
CA CYS A 310 -18.56 27.31 1.19
C CYS A 310 -19.48 26.18 0.71
N LYS A 311 -20.79 26.27 0.94
CA LYS A 311 -21.77 25.26 0.47
C LYS A 311 -21.75 25.08 -1.06
N THR A 312 -21.39 26.10 -1.81
CA THR A 312 -21.30 26.02 -3.30
C THR A 312 -19.91 25.60 -3.76
N ALA A 313 -18.85 26.01 -3.05
CA ALA A 313 -17.47 25.77 -3.45
C ALA A 313 -16.97 24.35 -3.08
N VAL A 314 -17.27 23.88 -1.87
CA VAL A 314 -16.72 22.61 -1.35
C VAL A 314 -17.21 21.37 -2.13
N PRO A 315 -18.51 21.20 -2.42
CA PRO A 315 -18.96 20.04 -3.21
C PRO A 315 -18.35 19.99 -4.61
N ALA A 316 -18.21 21.15 -5.27
CA ALA A 316 -17.62 21.21 -6.61
C ALA A 316 -16.16 20.74 -6.61
N CYS A 317 -15.39 21.04 -5.56
CA CYS A 317 -14.01 20.58 -5.43
C CYS A 317 -13.92 19.09 -5.11
N LEU A 318 -14.75 18.60 -4.17
CA LEU A 318 -14.75 17.20 -3.77
C LEU A 318 -15.16 16.27 -4.91
N LEU A 319 -16.19 16.64 -5.69
CA LEU A 319 -16.59 15.86 -6.85
C LEU A 319 -15.48 15.79 -7.90
N TYR A 320 -14.81 16.90 -8.19
CA TYR A 320 -13.72 16.92 -9.16
C TYR A 320 -12.51 16.09 -8.72
N THR A 321 -12.17 16.12 -7.42
CA THR A 321 -11.02 15.34 -6.90
C THR A 321 -11.34 13.85 -6.79
N SER A 322 -12.58 13.45 -6.50
CA SER A 322 -12.96 12.03 -6.46
C SER A 322 -13.05 11.42 -7.87
N ASP A 323 -13.60 12.13 -8.85
CA ASP A 323 -13.67 11.69 -10.25
C ASP A 323 -12.25 11.47 -10.84
N ALA A 324 -11.32 12.39 -10.55
CA ALA A 324 -9.94 12.29 -11.00
C ALA A 324 -9.17 11.15 -10.33
N ALA A 325 -9.62 10.65 -9.18
CA ALA A 325 -9.03 9.51 -8.50
C ALA A 325 -9.59 8.18 -9.02
N ASP A 326 -10.89 8.10 -9.35
CA ASP A 326 -11.55 6.88 -9.84
C ASP A 326 -11.18 6.53 -11.29
N ASP A 327 -11.03 7.52 -12.18
CA ASP A 327 -10.67 7.30 -13.60
C ASP A 327 -9.26 6.67 -13.78
N ARG A 328 -8.41 6.67 -12.76
CA ARG A 328 -7.05 6.09 -12.81
C ARG A 328 -6.93 4.69 -12.21
N ILE A 329 -7.99 4.16 -11.61
CA ILE A 329 -8.02 2.80 -11.04
C ILE A 329 -8.50 1.77 -12.10
N SER A 330 -8.98 2.21 -13.24
CA SER A 330 -9.49 1.37 -14.33
C SER A 330 -8.49 1.12 -15.49
N VAL A 331 -7.18 1.25 -15.23
CA VAL A 331 -6.12 0.91 -16.20
C VAL A 331 -5.20 -0.16 -15.63
#